data_5cb77e6658d65d0afc3f63f4fd873315
#
_entry.id   5cb77e6658d65d0afc3f63f4fd873315
#
_cell.length_a   1.000
_cell.length_b   1.000
_cell.length_c   1.000
_cell.angle_alpha   90.00
_cell.angle_beta   90.00
_cell.angle_gamma   90.00
#
_symmetry.space_group_name_H-M   'P 1'
#
loop_
_entity.id
_entity.type
_entity.pdbx_description
1 polymer ?
#
loop_
_entity_poly.entity_id
_entity_poly.type
_entity_poly.pdbx_seq_one_letter_code
_entity_poly.pdbx_strand_id
1 'polypeptide(L)'
;MKSNKRYYVLLVALLVMLSACIPTKVIPVNPSNPIYTVAVLPAYNASNDIDGPQMVRELVQEQIPRWHYNAKPLAEVDQILRDQMSVTLGEQLETATPQTVGSTLGVDGLIYIYILNFDDKVTGLYNVKKVRAGVKLVDAKTGKTVWAKGQGVKGEITSGGLLGTAVSVAAKVMDAREGLDEFKTINGIQDIPNLDNWKLIYQRQESLQNALIMSIGSKVVGAATKTHLKFESGQMLTLVMDDMIAGPGAPIASAAPQAAETATPAAESPKAVIEPANPGK
;
A
#
# COMPACT_ATOMS: atom_id res chain seq x y z
N MET A 1 53.19 -1.04 -13.39
CA MET A 1 51.92 -0.40 -13.02
C MET A 1 50.63 -1.05 -13.56
N LYS A 2 50.63 -2.32 -14.01
CA LYS A 2 49.45 -3.01 -14.57
C LYS A 2 48.67 -3.90 -13.57
N SER A 3 49.23 -4.13 -12.38
CA SER A 3 48.63 -5.10 -11.39
C SER A 3 47.45 -4.55 -10.61
N ASN A 4 47.37 -3.26 -10.34
CA ASN A 4 46.40 -2.70 -9.40
C ASN A 4 44.95 -2.67 -9.94
N LYS A 5 44.75 -2.60 -11.25
CA LYS A 5 43.39 -2.57 -11.83
C LYS A 5 42.61 -3.87 -11.58
N ARG A 6 43.27 -5.02 -11.54
CA ARG A 6 42.63 -6.32 -11.26
C ARG A 6 42.15 -6.44 -9.85
N TYR A 7 42.90 -5.90 -8.88
CA TYR A 7 42.49 -5.87 -7.46
C TYR A 7 41.31 -4.94 -7.24
N TYR A 8 41.23 -3.78 -7.91
CA TYR A 8 40.06 -2.89 -7.81
C TYR A 8 38.79 -3.53 -8.39
N VAL A 9 38.91 -4.25 -9.54
CA VAL A 9 37.75 -4.96 -10.11
C VAL A 9 37.27 -6.08 -9.18
N LEU A 10 38.20 -6.84 -8.58
CA LEU A 10 37.86 -7.89 -7.61
C LEU A 10 37.23 -7.29 -6.32
N LEU A 11 37.72 -6.16 -5.84
CA LEU A 11 37.20 -5.48 -4.65
C LEU A 11 35.80 -4.92 -4.90
N VAL A 12 35.56 -4.33 -6.08
CA VAL A 12 34.23 -3.86 -6.48
C VAL A 12 33.25 -5.03 -6.67
N ALA A 13 33.69 -6.13 -7.29
CA ALA A 13 32.87 -7.33 -7.44
C ALA A 13 32.53 -7.95 -6.07
N LEU A 14 33.47 -7.97 -5.12
CA LEU A 14 33.25 -8.43 -3.75
C LEU A 14 32.26 -7.52 -2.98
N LEU A 15 32.37 -6.20 -3.14
CA LEU A 15 31.44 -5.24 -2.57
C LEU A 15 30.02 -5.38 -3.10
N VAL A 16 29.87 -5.66 -4.39
CA VAL A 16 28.56 -5.92 -5.03
C VAL A 16 27.96 -7.24 -4.55
N MET A 17 28.79 -8.27 -4.35
CA MET A 17 28.32 -9.57 -3.79
C MET A 17 27.87 -9.46 -2.32
N LEU A 18 28.47 -8.59 -1.52
CA LEU A 18 28.10 -8.35 -0.12
C LEU A 18 26.79 -7.57 0.04
N SER A 19 26.34 -6.87 -0.99
CA SER A 19 25.08 -6.10 -0.97
C SER A 19 23.84 -6.96 -1.19
N ALA A 20 23.97 -8.23 -1.53
CA ALA A 20 22.87 -9.09 -2.00
C ALA A 20 22.12 -9.84 -0.90
N CYS A 21 22.51 -9.75 0.37
CA CYS A 21 21.88 -10.48 1.46
C CYS A 21 21.24 -9.55 2.50
N ILE A 22 20.22 -8.79 2.12
CA ILE A 22 19.29 -8.23 3.11
C ILE A 22 18.26 -9.33 3.39
N PRO A 23 18.18 -9.89 4.62
CA PRO A 23 17.17 -10.89 4.94
C PRO A 23 15.80 -10.25 4.82
N THR A 24 15.06 -10.65 3.79
CA THR A 24 13.65 -10.26 3.65
C THR A 24 12.84 -11.08 4.65
N LYS A 25 12.09 -10.42 5.52
CA LYS A 25 11.15 -11.09 6.44
C LYS A 25 10.19 -11.95 5.61
N VAL A 26 10.29 -13.25 5.75
CA VAL A 26 9.35 -14.20 5.13
C VAL A 26 8.08 -14.20 5.97
N ILE A 27 6.97 -13.83 5.35
CA ILE A 27 5.65 -13.85 5.98
C ILE A 27 5.02 -15.20 5.65
N PRO A 28 4.68 -16.04 6.64
CA PRO A 28 4.01 -17.31 6.37
C PRO A 28 2.56 -17.07 5.93
N VAL A 29 2.05 -17.92 5.06
CA VAL A 29 0.62 -17.95 4.71
C VAL A 29 -0.22 -18.32 5.94
N ASN A 30 -1.43 -17.80 6.01
CA ASN A 30 -2.41 -18.13 7.04
C ASN A 30 -3.62 -18.87 6.44
N PRO A 31 -3.60 -20.19 6.30
CA PRO A 31 -4.70 -20.93 5.66
C PRO A 31 -6.04 -20.80 6.39
N SER A 32 -6.03 -20.39 7.65
CA SER A 32 -7.26 -20.19 8.45
C SER A 32 -7.94 -18.84 8.15
N ASN A 33 -7.28 -17.94 7.44
CA ASN A 33 -7.86 -16.66 7.07
C ASN A 33 -8.84 -16.85 5.89
N PRO A 34 -10.14 -16.57 6.04
CA PRO A 34 -11.12 -16.74 4.97
C PRO A 34 -11.03 -15.67 3.87
N ILE A 35 -10.26 -14.61 4.10
CA ILE A 35 -10.12 -13.47 3.17
C ILE A 35 -9.00 -13.80 2.20
N TYR A 36 -9.34 -13.99 0.93
CA TYR A 36 -8.35 -14.19 -0.13
C TYR A 36 -8.25 -13.01 -1.07
N THR A 37 -9.39 -12.55 -1.60
CA THR A 37 -9.46 -11.41 -2.51
C THR A 37 -9.71 -10.14 -1.72
N VAL A 38 -8.94 -9.09 -2.01
CA VAL A 38 -9.10 -7.81 -1.32
C VAL A 38 -9.17 -6.65 -2.31
N ALA A 39 -9.85 -5.58 -1.93
CA ALA A 39 -9.83 -4.31 -2.64
C ALA A 39 -9.25 -3.22 -1.76
N VAL A 40 -8.29 -2.47 -2.30
CA VAL A 40 -7.77 -1.24 -1.67
C VAL A 40 -8.65 -0.08 -2.10
N LEU A 41 -9.40 0.45 -1.16
CA LEU A 41 -10.40 1.49 -1.40
C LEU A 41 -9.76 2.88 -1.58
N PRO A 42 -10.47 3.85 -2.19
CA PRO A 42 -10.05 5.25 -2.16
C PRO A 42 -9.77 5.69 -0.72
N ALA A 43 -8.65 6.37 -0.51
CA ALA A 43 -8.25 6.79 0.82
C ALA A 43 -9.10 7.95 1.32
N TYR A 44 -9.54 7.91 2.58
CA TYR A 44 -10.07 9.07 3.30
C TYR A 44 -8.94 10.10 3.48
N ASN A 45 -9.18 11.35 3.15
CA ASN A 45 -8.18 12.41 3.17
C ASN A 45 -8.55 13.54 4.13
N ALA A 46 -8.02 13.52 5.34
CA ALA A 46 -8.11 14.65 6.27
C ALA A 46 -6.96 15.66 6.11
N SER A 47 -6.03 15.42 5.18
CA SER A 47 -4.93 16.36 4.90
C SER A 47 -5.33 17.38 3.83
N ASN A 48 -4.47 18.41 3.66
CA ASN A 48 -4.65 19.40 2.60
C ASN A 48 -3.95 19.02 1.28
N ASP A 49 -3.39 17.81 1.19
CA ASP A 49 -2.68 17.34 0.01
C ASP A 49 -3.60 16.56 -0.92
N ILE A 50 -3.53 16.84 -2.21
CA ILE A 50 -4.41 16.24 -3.22
C ILE A 50 -3.82 14.94 -3.78
N ASP A 51 -2.51 14.89 -3.97
CA ASP A 51 -1.83 13.75 -4.59
C ASP A 51 -1.42 12.66 -3.58
N GLY A 52 -1.22 13.04 -2.31
CA GLY A 52 -0.78 12.15 -1.23
C GLY A 52 -1.66 10.92 -1.02
N PRO A 53 -2.99 11.05 -0.95
CA PRO A 53 -3.88 9.91 -0.75
C PRO A 53 -3.78 8.85 -1.83
N GLN A 54 -3.69 9.25 -3.09
CA GLN A 54 -3.55 8.32 -4.20
C GLN A 54 -2.18 7.62 -4.16
N MET A 55 -1.11 8.36 -3.88
CA MET A 55 0.24 7.78 -3.74
C MET A 55 0.30 6.77 -2.60
N VAL A 56 -0.25 7.07 -1.43
CA VAL A 56 -0.28 6.13 -0.29
C VAL A 56 -1.09 4.89 -0.65
N ARG A 57 -2.22 5.05 -1.33
CA ARG A 57 -3.06 3.94 -1.81
C ARG A 57 -2.31 3.02 -2.76
N GLU A 58 -1.55 3.57 -3.70
CA GLU A 58 -0.71 2.80 -4.62
C GLU A 58 0.39 2.03 -3.87
N LEU A 59 1.05 2.67 -2.90
CA LEU A 59 2.05 2.01 -2.05
C LEU A 59 1.45 0.88 -1.21
N VAL A 60 0.23 1.02 -0.72
CA VAL A 60 -0.49 -0.07 -0.04
C VAL A 60 -0.75 -1.21 -1.01
N GLN A 61 -1.29 -0.91 -2.20
CA GLN A 61 -1.57 -1.91 -3.25
C GLN A 61 -0.32 -2.73 -3.60
N GLU A 62 0.84 -2.07 -3.72
CA GLU A 62 2.12 -2.74 -4.02
C GLU A 62 2.57 -3.71 -2.91
N GLN A 63 2.16 -3.46 -1.66
CA GLN A 63 2.55 -4.31 -0.53
C GLN A 63 1.62 -5.50 -0.30
N ILE A 64 0.37 -5.45 -0.73
CA ILE A 64 -0.65 -6.47 -0.47
C ILE A 64 -0.22 -7.90 -0.85
N PRO A 65 0.42 -8.15 -2.02
CA PRO A 65 0.85 -9.49 -2.40
C PRO A 65 1.86 -10.12 -1.43
N ARG A 66 2.65 -9.31 -0.71
CA ARG A 66 3.60 -9.80 0.31
C ARG A 66 2.90 -10.46 1.49
N TRP A 67 1.63 -10.09 1.72
CA TRP A 67 0.76 -10.63 2.76
C TRP A 67 -0.14 -11.75 2.25
N HIS A 68 0.15 -12.29 1.06
CA HIS A 68 -0.54 -13.42 0.44
C HIS A 68 -2.03 -13.17 0.13
N TYR A 69 -2.42 -11.92 -0.10
CA TYR A 69 -3.72 -11.58 -0.64
C TYR A 69 -3.67 -11.36 -2.15
N ASN A 70 -4.79 -11.63 -2.81
CA ASN A 70 -5.01 -11.28 -4.20
C ASN A 70 -5.72 -9.92 -4.27
N ALA A 71 -4.99 -8.88 -4.64
CA ALA A 71 -5.52 -7.53 -4.70
C ALA A 71 -6.19 -7.25 -6.05
N LYS A 72 -7.45 -6.79 -6.00
CA LYS A 72 -8.16 -6.30 -7.18
C LYS A 72 -7.44 -5.05 -7.72
N PRO A 73 -7.23 -4.88 -9.05
CA PRO A 73 -6.58 -3.71 -9.62
C PRO A 73 -7.29 -2.41 -9.25
N LEU A 74 -6.54 -1.36 -8.88
CA LEU A 74 -7.12 -0.08 -8.45
C LEU A 74 -8.06 0.53 -9.49
N ALA A 75 -7.69 0.47 -10.77
CA ALA A 75 -8.52 1.00 -11.85
C ALA A 75 -9.89 0.30 -11.95
N GLU A 76 -9.92 -1.03 -11.72
CA GLU A 76 -11.16 -1.80 -11.70
C GLU A 76 -12.02 -1.45 -10.47
N VAL A 77 -11.38 -1.33 -9.29
CA VAL A 77 -12.06 -0.87 -8.07
C VAL A 77 -12.70 0.49 -8.28
N ASP A 78 -11.95 1.45 -8.82
CA ASP A 78 -12.44 2.81 -9.06
C ASP A 78 -13.56 2.87 -10.08
N GLN A 79 -13.47 2.06 -11.14
CA GLN A 79 -14.53 1.98 -12.13
C GLN A 79 -15.82 1.44 -11.52
N ILE A 80 -15.76 0.31 -10.81
CA ILE A 80 -16.95 -0.31 -10.20
C ILE A 80 -17.58 0.63 -9.17
N LEU A 81 -16.78 1.23 -8.29
CA LEU A 81 -17.28 2.15 -7.27
C LEU A 81 -17.96 3.38 -7.89
N ARG A 82 -17.39 3.95 -8.95
CA ARG A 82 -17.98 5.08 -9.67
C ARG A 82 -19.29 4.71 -10.36
N ASP A 83 -19.28 3.61 -11.11
CA ASP A 83 -20.38 3.24 -11.98
C ASP A 83 -21.57 2.68 -11.18
N GLN A 84 -21.34 1.95 -10.09
CA GLN A 84 -22.41 1.29 -9.32
C GLN A 84 -22.78 1.99 -8.01
N MET A 85 -21.88 2.79 -7.44
CA MET A 85 -22.09 3.44 -6.14
C MET A 85 -21.94 4.96 -6.17
N SER A 86 -21.53 5.54 -7.30
CA SER A 86 -21.19 6.97 -7.44
C SER A 86 -20.11 7.43 -6.47
N VAL A 87 -19.23 6.52 -6.04
CA VAL A 87 -18.12 6.77 -5.13
C VAL A 87 -16.84 7.02 -5.91
N THR A 88 -16.22 8.16 -5.64
CA THR A 88 -14.93 8.58 -6.24
C THR A 88 -13.90 8.99 -5.17
N LEU A 89 -14.34 9.28 -3.95
CA LEU A 89 -13.52 9.73 -2.83
C LEU A 89 -13.74 8.82 -1.61
N GLY A 90 -12.71 8.71 -0.76
CA GLY A 90 -12.75 7.86 0.43
C GLY A 90 -13.82 8.28 1.45
N GLU A 91 -14.08 9.58 1.56
CA GLU A 91 -15.09 10.15 2.48
C GLU A 91 -16.52 9.66 2.15
N GLN A 92 -16.80 9.40 0.89
CA GLN A 92 -18.12 8.92 0.45
C GLN A 92 -18.41 7.49 0.91
N LEU A 93 -17.37 6.72 1.25
CA LEU A 93 -17.52 5.35 1.77
C LEU A 93 -18.12 5.30 3.18
N GLU A 94 -18.13 6.40 3.93
CA GLU A 94 -18.74 6.45 5.27
C GLU A 94 -20.25 6.20 5.24
N THR A 95 -20.90 6.44 4.10
CA THR A 95 -22.34 6.25 3.91
C THR A 95 -22.73 4.83 3.51
N ALA A 96 -21.74 3.98 3.14
CA ALA A 96 -21.96 2.62 2.69
C ALA A 96 -21.49 1.60 3.73
N THR A 97 -22.21 0.50 3.86
CA THR A 97 -21.76 -0.60 4.73
C THR A 97 -20.64 -1.39 4.06
N PRO A 98 -19.67 -1.94 4.81
CA PRO A 98 -18.63 -2.80 4.24
C PRO A 98 -19.19 -3.98 3.44
N GLN A 99 -20.33 -4.54 3.86
CA GLN A 99 -20.98 -5.64 3.15
C GLN A 99 -21.46 -5.20 1.76
N THR A 100 -22.06 -4.02 1.65
CA THR A 100 -22.49 -3.47 0.37
C THR A 100 -21.30 -3.20 -0.55
N VAL A 101 -20.25 -2.56 -0.03
CA VAL A 101 -19.03 -2.28 -0.81
C VAL A 101 -18.37 -3.58 -1.27
N GLY A 102 -18.22 -4.56 -0.36
CA GLY A 102 -17.60 -5.84 -0.67
C GLY A 102 -18.37 -6.67 -1.69
N SER A 103 -19.70 -6.72 -1.58
CA SER A 103 -20.55 -7.41 -2.55
C SER A 103 -20.52 -6.75 -3.94
N THR A 104 -20.51 -5.42 -3.98
CA THR A 104 -20.41 -4.64 -5.22
C THR A 104 -19.06 -4.89 -5.91
N LEU A 105 -17.98 -4.93 -5.14
CA LEU A 105 -16.63 -5.18 -5.67
C LEU A 105 -16.34 -6.66 -5.92
N GLY A 106 -17.14 -7.59 -5.38
CA GLY A 106 -16.91 -9.03 -5.49
C GLY A 106 -15.61 -9.48 -4.80
N VAL A 107 -15.34 -8.97 -3.58
CA VAL A 107 -14.13 -9.30 -2.81
C VAL A 107 -14.47 -9.79 -1.41
N ASP A 108 -13.53 -10.54 -0.80
CA ASP A 108 -13.70 -11.06 0.57
C ASP A 108 -13.31 -10.04 1.64
N GLY A 109 -12.41 -9.11 1.31
CA GLY A 109 -11.91 -8.10 2.25
C GLY A 109 -11.76 -6.73 1.63
N LEU A 110 -11.87 -5.71 2.49
CA LEU A 110 -11.75 -4.30 2.13
C LEU A 110 -10.63 -3.67 2.92
N ILE A 111 -9.72 -2.97 2.24
CA ILE A 111 -8.64 -2.21 2.86
C ILE A 111 -9.00 -0.74 2.83
N TYR A 112 -9.31 -0.20 4.01
CA TYR A 112 -9.55 1.21 4.25
C TYR A 112 -8.26 1.91 4.63
N ILE A 113 -8.05 3.11 4.10
CA ILE A 113 -6.89 3.97 4.37
C ILE A 113 -7.41 5.33 4.82
N TYR A 114 -6.86 5.84 5.91
CA TYR A 114 -7.16 7.15 6.47
C TYR A 114 -5.89 7.97 6.54
N ILE A 115 -5.76 9.01 5.72
CA ILE A 115 -4.65 9.95 5.73
C ILE A 115 -5.01 11.11 6.64
N LEU A 116 -4.33 11.22 7.78
CA LEU A 116 -4.59 12.26 8.77
C LEU A 116 -3.64 13.44 8.65
N ASN A 117 -2.38 13.17 8.38
CA ASN A 117 -1.39 14.23 8.12
C ASN A 117 -0.57 13.88 6.88
N PHE A 118 -0.34 14.88 6.05
CA PHE A 118 0.53 14.78 4.88
C PHE A 118 1.18 16.15 4.65
N ASP A 119 2.19 16.48 5.47
CA ASP A 119 2.73 17.82 5.61
C ASP A 119 4.22 17.89 5.24
N ASP A 120 4.57 18.87 4.42
CA ASP A 120 5.95 19.27 4.15
C ASP A 120 6.10 20.77 4.45
N LYS A 121 6.48 21.08 5.70
CA LYS A 121 6.62 22.44 6.20
C LYS A 121 8.07 22.88 6.12
N VAL A 122 8.36 23.89 5.31
CA VAL A 122 9.69 24.47 5.11
C VAL A 122 9.73 25.88 5.65
N THR A 123 10.47 26.11 6.75
CA THR A 123 10.68 27.47 7.32
C THR A 123 12.10 27.98 7.11
N GLY A 124 13.01 27.15 6.62
CA GLY A 124 14.44 27.46 6.47
C GLY A 124 15.27 27.25 7.74
N LEU A 125 14.70 27.45 8.91
CA LEU A 125 15.35 27.19 10.20
C LEU A 125 15.00 25.82 10.76
N TYR A 126 13.75 25.41 10.57
CA TYR A 126 13.21 24.11 10.93
C TYR A 126 12.29 23.64 9.80
N ASN A 127 12.64 22.53 9.22
CA ASN A 127 11.87 21.91 8.16
C ASN A 127 11.40 20.55 8.64
N VAL A 128 10.13 20.27 8.49
CA VAL A 128 9.54 19.02 8.97
C VAL A 128 8.66 18.41 7.88
N LYS A 129 8.85 17.12 7.70
CA LYS A 129 8.03 16.27 6.86
C LYS A 129 7.25 15.30 7.74
N LYS A 130 5.93 15.28 7.61
CA LYS A 130 5.05 14.47 8.44
C LYS A 130 4.08 13.70 7.59
N VAL A 131 3.96 12.40 7.84
CA VAL A 131 2.90 11.56 7.30
C VAL A 131 2.31 10.76 8.43
N ARG A 132 0.98 10.78 8.58
CA ARG A 132 0.24 9.95 9.53
C ARG A 132 -0.92 9.32 8.80
N ALA A 133 -1.02 8.01 8.90
CA ALA A 133 -2.14 7.28 8.34
C ALA A 133 -2.53 6.08 9.20
N GLY A 134 -3.78 5.68 9.05
CA GLY A 134 -4.30 4.42 9.55
C GLY A 134 -4.74 3.53 8.40
N VAL A 135 -4.53 2.24 8.55
CA VAL A 135 -4.96 1.21 7.59
C VAL A 135 -5.72 0.15 8.35
N LYS A 136 -6.84 -0.32 7.80
CA LYS A 136 -7.58 -1.45 8.36
C LYS A 136 -8.06 -2.41 7.29
N LEU A 137 -8.04 -3.70 7.61
CA LEU A 137 -8.64 -4.77 6.86
C LEU A 137 -9.98 -5.13 7.47
N VAL A 138 -11.02 -5.06 6.69
CA VAL A 138 -12.40 -5.38 7.08
C VAL A 138 -12.87 -6.59 6.29
N ASP A 139 -13.44 -7.57 6.96
CA ASP A 139 -14.11 -8.71 6.34
C ASP A 139 -15.39 -8.19 5.65
N ALA A 140 -15.48 -8.35 4.35
CA ALA A 140 -16.57 -7.84 3.54
C ALA A 140 -17.91 -8.53 3.82
N LYS A 141 -17.90 -9.77 4.32
CA LYS A 141 -19.12 -10.54 4.63
C LYS A 141 -19.73 -10.13 5.97
N THR A 142 -18.87 -9.96 6.97
CA THR A 142 -19.30 -9.68 8.34
C THR A 142 -19.30 -8.19 8.68
N GLY A 143 -18.56 -7.38 7.93
CA GLY A 143 -18.31 -5.96 8.23
C GLY A 143 -17.41 -5.73 9.44
N LYS A 144 -16.75 -6.78 9.96
CA LYS A 144 -15.87 -6.67 11.13
C LYS A 144 -14.46 -6.30 10.72
N THR A 145 -13.83 -5.41 11.49
CA THR A 145 -12.41 -5.14 11.39
C THR A 145 -11.63 -6.37 11.84
N VAL A 146 -10.82 -6.92 10.93
CA VAL A 146 -9.97 -8.10 11.17
C VAL A 146 -8.59 -7.71 11.64
N TRP A 147 -8.10 -6.59 11.13
CA TRP A 147 -6.83 -6.00 11.49
C TRP A 147 -6.89 -4.49 11.27
N ALA A 148 -6.25 -3.74 12.14
CA ALA A 148 -6.12 -2.29 12.01
C ALA A 148 -4.84 -1.82 12.69
N LYS A 149 -4.18 -0.85 12.10
CA LYS A 149 -3.03 -0.17 12.70
C LYS A 149 -2.82 1.21 12.10
N GLY A 150 -2.37 2.14 12.93
CA GLY A 150 -1.99 3.48 12.53
C GLY A 150 -0.56 3.82 12.96
N GLN A 151 0.05 4.78 12.30
CA GLN A 151 1.36 5.31 12.67
C GLN A 151 1.57 6.68 12.04
N GLY A 152 2.14 7.60 12.82
CA GLY A 152 2.74 8.82 12.33
C GLY A 152 4.26 8.68 12.20
N VAL A 153 4.83 9.19 11.11
CA VAL A 153 6.28 9.35 10.96
C VAL A 153 6.63 10.80 10.70
N LYS A 154 7.78 11.22 11.18
CA LYS A 154 8.31 12.54 10.89
C LYS A 154 9.80 12.50 10.62
N GLY A 155 10.22 13.35 9.67
CA GLY A 155 11.60 13.66 9.40
C GLY A 155 11.87 15.12 9.71
N GLU A 156 12.98 15.44 10.38
CA GLU A 156 13.34 16.79 10.80
C GLU A 156 14.69 17.19 10.21
N ILE A 157 14.75 18.41 9.67
CA ILE A 157 15.98 19.06 9.26
C ILE A 157 16.03 20.41 9.96
N THR A 158 17.02 20.63 10.82
CA THR A 158 17.20 21.86 11.57
C THR A 158 18.44 22.59 11.11
N SER A 159 18.39 23.93 11.04
CA SER A 159 19.61 24.70 10.86
C SER A 159 20.47 24.65 12.13
N GLY A 160 21.79 24.59 11.96
CA GLY A 160 22.73 24.67 13.05
C GLY A 160 22.70 26.07 13.74
N GLY A 161 23.24 26.14 14.97
CA GLY A 161 23.35 27.36 15.75
C GLY A 161 22.21 27.61 16.73
N LEU A 162 22.34 28.66 17.51
CA LEU A 162 21.43 28.98 18.62
C LEU A 162 19.99 29.24 18.16
N LEU A 163 19.83 29.93 17.04
CA LEU A 163 18.51 30.20 16.46
C LEU A 163 17.79 28.95 15.99
N GLY A 164 18.48 28.06 15.26
CA GLY A 164 17.91 26.81 14.83
C GLY A 164 17.50 25.90 15.98
N THR A 165 18.30 25.87 17.04
CA THR A 165 17.99 25.13 18.29
C THR A 165 16.73 25.69 18.96
N ALA A 166 16.64 27.01 19.13
CA ALA A 166 15.46 27.63 19.73
C ALA A 166 14.19 27.40 18.95
N VAL A 167 14.22 27.52 17.60
CA VAL A 167 13.09 27.25 16.74
C VAL A 167 12.69 25.76 16.79
N SER A 168 13.67 24.83 16.82
CA SER A 168 13.37 23.40 16.91
C SER A 168 12.71 23.02 18.23
N VAL A 169 13.11 23.65 19.36
CA VAL A 169 12.45 23.43 20.66
C VAL A 169 11.02 23.94 20.64
N ALA A 170 10.80 25.16 20.12
CA ALA A 170 9.45 25.72 19.99
C ALA A 170 8.54 24.84 19.09
N ALA A 171 9.07 24.38 17.96
CA ALA A 171 8.35 23.49 17.05
C ALA A 171 8.00 22.15 17.71
N LYS A 172 8.90 21.55 18.50
CA LYS A 172 8.63 20.31 19.25
C LYS A 172 7.53 20.49 20.30
N VAL A 173 7.44 21.65 20.94
CA VAL A 173 6.34 21.95 21.87
C VAL A 173 5.02 22.07 21.12
N MET A 174 5.01 22.66 19.94
CA MET A 174 3.80 22.71 19.09
C MET A 174 3.41 21.32 18.60
N ASP A 175 4.37 20.51 18.13
CA ASP A 175 4.13 19.13 17.69
C ASP A 175 3.57 18.23 18.79
N ALA A 176 4.02 18.42 20.04
CA ALA A 176 3.52 17.67 21.19
C ALA A 176 2.03 17.98 21.51
N ARG A 177 1.50 19.10 20.98
CA ARG A 177 0.09 19.50 21.11
C ARG A 177 -0.76 19.04 19.93
N GLU A 178 -0.15 18.60 18.83
CA GLU A 178 -0.88 18.00 17.69
C GLU A 178 -1.39 16.62 18.08
N GLY A 179 -2.53 16.58 18.79
CA GLY A 179 -3.23 15.36 19.15
C GLY A 179 -4.09 14.82 18.01
N LEU A 180 -4.79 13.71 18.28
CA LEU A 180 -5.82 13.17 17.40
C LEU A 180 -7.19 13.82 17.60
N ASP A 181 -7.30 14.81 18.49
CA ASP A 181 -8.59 15.37 18.88
C ASP A 181 -9.37 15.96 17.70
N GLU A 182 -8.68 16.56 16.75
CA GLU A 182 -9.26 17.10 15.53
C GLU A 182 -9.84 16.04 14.59
N PHE A 183 -9.34 14.79 14.69
CA PHE A 183 -9.76 13.68 13.83
C PHE A 183 -10.77 12.75 14.47
N LYS A 184 -11.13 12.94 15.74
CA LYS A 184 -12.05 12.06 16.49
C LYS A 184 -13.45 11.96 15.86
N THR A 185 -13.82 12.94 15.05
CA THR A 185 -15.12 12.97 14.36
C THR A 185 -15.15 12.11 13.09
N ILE A 186 -13.98 11.65 12.61
CA ILE A 186 -13.91 10.81 11.41
C ILE A 186 -14.41 9.41 11.77
N ASN A 187 -15.45 8.96 11.07
CA ASN A 187 -15.97 7.61 11.27
C ASN A 187 -14.92 6.57 10.84
N GLY A 188 -14.79 5.52 11.63
CA GLY A 188 -13.93 4.38 11.30
C GLY A 188 -12.47 4.50 11.70
N ILE A 189 -12.02 5.62 12.32
CA ILE A 189 -10.67 5.69 12.91
C ILE A 189 -10.62 5.23 14.36
N GLN A 190 -11.76 5.15 15.05
CA GLN A 190 -11.85 4.86 16.49
C GLN A 190 -11.34 3.45 16.83
N ASP A 191 -11.41 2.53 15.88
CA ASP A 191 -10.93 1.16 16.01
C ASP A 191 -9.49 0.96 15.49
N ILE A 192 -8.79 2.05 15.10
CA ILE A 192 -7.42 2.01 14.61
C ILE A 192 -6.47 2.39 15.75
N PRO A 193 -5.70 1.42 16.30
CA PRO A 193 -4.73 1.70 17.35
C PRO A 193 -3.51 2.47 16.82
N ASN A 194 -2.77 3.11 17.75
CA ASN A 194 -1.48 3.76 17.51
C ASN A 194 -1.47 4.97 16.56
N LEU A 195 -2.63 5.53 16.23
CA LEU A 195 -2.71 6.72 15.38
C LEU A 195 -2.07 7.97 16.02
N ASP A 196 -2.00 8.03 17.35
CA ASP A 196 -1.35 9.08 18.12
C ASP A 196 0.18 8.95 18.22
N ASN A 197 0.71 7.78 17.82
CA ASN A 197 2.14 7.53 17.88
C ASN A 197 2.90 8.23 16.75
N TRP A 198 3.96 8.96 17.12
CA TRP A 198 4.90 9.53 16.17
C TRP A 198 6.25 8.84 16.24
N LYS A 199 6.80 8.45 15.09
CA LYS A 199 8.16 7.95 14.97
C LYS A 199 9.03 8.93 14.21
N LEU A 200 10.13 9.37 14.84
CA LEU A 200 11.15 10.13 14.16
C LEU A 200 12.00 9.19 13.30
N ILE A 201 11.91 9.33 11.97
CA ILE A 201 12.61 8.45 11.03
C ILE A 201 14.01 8.97 10.66
N TYR A 202 14.18 10.28 10.67
CA TYR A 202 15.49 10.92 10.60
C TYR A 202 15.48 12.28 11.25
N GLN A 203 16.65 12.69 11.75
CA GLN A 203 16.92 14.03 12.23
C GLN A 203 18.29 14.46 11.72
N ARG A 204 18.35 15.58 11.03
CA ARG A 204 19.59 16.13 10.48
C ARG A 204 19.78 17.56 10.95
N GLN A 205 21.03 17.91 11.21
CA GLN A 205 21.42 19.29 11.45
C GLN A 205 22.29 19.74 10.28
N GLU A 206 21.88 20.78 9.61
CA GLU A 206 22.51 21.29 8.39
C GLU A 206 22.89 22.77 8.57
N SER A 207 23.77 23.28 7.69
CA SER A 207 23.93 24.72 7.59
C SER A 207 22.62 25.34 7.10
N LEU A 208 22.35 26.60 7.45
CA LEU A 208 21.14 27.30 7.04
C LEU A 208 20.90 27.22 5.51
N GLN A 209 21.98 27.45 4.72
CA GLN A 209 21.92 27.39 3.28
C GLN A 209 21.55 25.99 2.78
N ASN A 210 22.21 24.94 3.31
CA ASN A 210 21.94 23.56 2.93
C ASN A 210 20.52 23.12 3.32
N ALA A 211 20.07 23.46 4.52
CA ALA A 211 18.71 23.15 4.97
C ALA A 211 17.66 23.77 4.04
N LEU A 212 17.88 25.02 3.65
CA LEU A 212 16.99 25.73 2.74
C LEU A 212 17.01 25.13 1.32
N ILE A 213 18.22 24.94 0.74
CA ILE A 213 18.36 24.39 -0.62
C ILE A 213 17.77 22.99 -0.71
N MET A 214 18.09 22.10 0.24
CA MET A 214 17.59 20.72 0.22
C MET A 214 16.07 20.66 0.38
N SER A 215 15.52 21.50 1.24
CA SER A 215 14.07 21.50 1.51
C SER A 215 13.28 22.06 0.34
N ILE A 216 13.70 23.20 -0.23
CA ILE A 216 13.05 23.78 -1.41
C ILE A 216 13.24 22.87 -2.62
N GLY A 217 14.45 22.36 -2.85
CA GLY A 217 14.76 21.47 -3.95
C GLY A 217 13.93 20.20 -3.90
N SER A 218 13.86 19.54 -2.74
CA SER A 218 13.06 18.33 -2.58
C SER A 218 11.56 18.58 -2.78
N LYS A 219 11.06 19.72 -2.33
CA LYS A 219 9.65 20.11 -2.49
C LYS A 219 9.30 20.39 -3.94
N VAL A 220 10.15 21.15 -4.65
CA VAL A 220 9.93 21.48 -6.08
C VAL A 220 10.00 20.22 -6.95
N VAL A 221 11.04 19.40 -6.78
CA VAL A 221 11.18 18.14 -7.53
C VAL A 221 10.07 17.17 -7.18
N GLY A 222 9.77 17.01 -5.89
CA GLY A 222 8.71 16.13 -5.42
C GLY A 222 7.32 16.52 -5.95
N ALA A 223 7.00 17.79 -5.97
CA ALA A 223 5.75 18.29 -6.54
C ALA A 223 5.68 18.06 -8.06
N ALA A 224 6.78 18.34 -8.79
CA ALA A 224 6.85 18.14 -10.22
C ALA A 224 6.73 16.67 -10.64
N THR A 225 7.25 15.75 -9.82
CA THR A 225 7.22 14.30 -10.07
C THR A 225 6.09 13.58 -9.32
N LYS A 226 5.28 14.28 -8.54
CA LYS A 226 4.25 13.73 -7.62
C LYS A 226 4.81 12.69 -6.64
N THR A 227 6.05 12.86 -6.21
CA THR A 227 6.78 11.94 -5.31
C THR A 227 7.17 12.56 -3.98
N HIS A 228 6.68 13.78 -3.68
CA HIS A 228 6.93 14.41 -2.40
C HIS A 228 6.33 13.55 -1.27
N LEU A 229 7.08 13.43 -0.16
CA LEU A 229 6.74 12.56 0.96
C LEU A 229 6.63 11.04 0.64
N LYS A 230 7.05 10.60 -0.56
CA LYS A 230 7.01 9.17 -0.92
C LYS A 230 7.89 8.32 0.00
N PHE A 231 9.07 8.84 0.39
CA PHE A 231 9.96 8.14 1.33
C PHE A 231 9.32 8.01 2.71
N GLU A 232 8.79 9.11 3.25
CA GLU A 232 8.11 9.14 4.55
C GLU A 232 6.89 8.22 4.55
N SER A 233 6.10 8.24 3.47
CA SER A 233 4.96 7.35 3.29
C SER A 233 5.36 5.87 3.25
N GLY A 234 6.43 5.52 2.55
CA GLY A 234 6.97 4.16 2.52
C GLY A 234 7.46 3.70 3.90
N GLN A 235 8.13 4.58 4.67
CA GLN A 235 8.55 4.28 6.04
C GLN A 235 7.35 4.12 6.98
N MET A 236 6.35 4.97 6.87
CA MET A 236 5.11 4.87 7.64
C MET A 236 4.40 3.55 7.34
N LEU A 237 4.20 3.19 6.07
CA LEU A 237 3.56 1.94 5.69
C LEU A 237 4.34 0.70 6.12
N THR A 238 5.67 0.74 6.11
CA THR A 238 6.49 -0.35 6.64
C THR A 238 6.18 -0.60 8.12
N LEU A 239 5.95 0.47 8.91
CA LEU A 239 5.61 0.36 10.33
C LEU A 239 4.15 -0.03 10.56
N VAL A 240 3.25 0.47 9.72
CA VAL A 240 1.82 0.14 9.81
C VAL A 240 1.59 -1.32 9.46
N MET A 241 2.17 -1.79 8.36
CA MET A 241 1.88 -3.12 7.83
C MET A 241 2.80 -4.23 8.35
N ASP A 242 3.70 -3.98 9.31
CA ASP A 242 4.70 -4.96 9.78
C ASP A 242 4.11 -6.19 10.50
N ASP A 243 2.90 -6.09 11.00
CA ASP A 243 2.14 -7.13 11.72
C ASP A 243 0.76 -7.41 11.10
N MET A 244 0.53 -7.00 9.85
CA MET A 244 -0.71 -7.31 9.17
C MET A 244 -0.96 -8.83 9.15
N ILE A 245 -2.20 -9.24 9.32
CA ILE A 245 -2.57 -10.65 9.25
C ILE A 245 -2.38 -11.14 7.80
N ALA A 246 -1.69 -12.26 7.63
CA ALA A 246 -1.48 -12.83 6.32
C ALA A 246 -2.74 -13.49 5.76
N GLY A 247 -2.90 -13.45 4.46
CA GLY A 247 -3.93 -14.18 3.72
C GLY A 247 -3.61 -15.67 3.58
N PRO A 248 -4.54 -16.45 3.03
CA PRO A 248 -4.40 -17.90 2.88
C PRO A 248 -3.42 -18.33 1.78
N GLY A 249 -2.89 -17.37 1.02
CA GLY A 249 -2.10 -17.66 -0.18
C GLY A 249 -2.97 -18.02 -1.39
N ALA A 250 -2.34 -18.36 -2.52
CA ALA A 250 -3.10 -18.80 -3.69
C ALA A 250 -3.97 -20.02 -3.30
N PRO A 251 -5.24 -20.06 -3.70
CA PRO A 251 -6.04 -21.26 -3.52
C PRO A 251 -5.26 -22.40 -4.17
N ILE A 252 -5.01 -23.47 -3.42
CA ILE A 252 -4.55 -24.72 -4.01
C ILE A 252 -5.67 -25.07 -5.00
N ALA A 253 -5.38 -24.97 -6.30
CA ALA A 253 -6.34 -25.38 -7.31
C ALA A 253 -6.77 -26.78 -6.89
N SER A 254 -8.00 -26.91 -6.42
CA SER A 254 -8.61 -28.19 -6.11
C SER A 254 -8.38 -29.01 -7.37
N ALA A 255 -7.53 -30.04 -7.25
CA ALA A 255 -7.26 -30.94 -8.35
C ALA A 255 -8.62 -31.30 -8.95
N ALA A 256 -8.89 -30.77 -10.12
CA ALA A 256 -10.10 -31.16 -10.87
C ALA A 256 -10.07 -32.69 -10.84
N PRO A 257 -11.18 -33.37 -10.48
CA PRO A 257 -11.19 -34.81 -10.49
C PRO A 257 -10.73 -35.18 -11.89
N GLN A 258 -9.59 -35.88 -11.99
CA GLN A 258 -9.10 -36.46 -13.23
C GLN A 258 -10.27 -37.27 -13.75
N ALA A 259 -10.88 -36.75 -14.81
CA ALA A 259 -11.88 -37.51 -15.57
C ALA A 259 -11.20 -38.85 -15.92
N ALA A 260 -11.70 -39.92 -15.33
CA ALA A 260 -11.26 -41.25 -15.62
C ALA A 260 -11.24 -41.39 -17.14
N GLU A 261 -10.05 -41.64 -17.65
CA GLU A 261 -9.78 -41.95 -19.04
C GLU A 261 -10.49 -43.25 -19.33
N THR A 262 -11.76 -43.16 -19.79
CA THR A 262 -12.51 -44.28 -20.26
C THR A 262 -11.91 -44.70 -21.58
N ALA A 263 -11.26 -45.86 -21.52
CA ALA A 263 -10.73 -46.59 -22.65
C ALA A 263 -11.75 -46.63 -23.81
N THR A 264 -11.32 -46.17 -24.94
CA THR A 264 -11.97 -46.33 -26.24
C THR A 264 -11.97 -47.80 -26.62
N PRO A 265 -13.10 -48.43 -26.90
CA PRO A 265 -13.10 -49.68 -27.68
C PRO A 265 -12.98 -49.34 -29.17
N ALA A 266 -12.13 -50.13 -29.82
CA ALA A 266 -11.76 -50.06 -31.21
C ALA A 266 -12.95 -50.20 -32.17
N ALA A 267 -12.78 -49.51 -33.25
CA ALA A 267 -13.37 -49.59 -34.57
C ALA A 267 -14.15 -50.86 -34.96
N GLU A 268 -15.32 -50.64 -35.50
CA GLU A 268 -15.87 -51.49 -36.53
C GLU A 268 -16.56 -50.61 -37.61
N SER A 269 -16.04 -50.72 -38.84
CA SER A 269 -16.60 -50.08 -40.03
C SER A 269 -17.76 -50.92 -40.54
N PRO A 270 -18.89 -50.36 -40.99
CA PRO A 270 -19.76 -51.00 -41.92
C PRO A 270 -19.84 -50.27 -43.29
N LYS A 271 -19.61 -51.08 -44.23
CA LYS A 271 -19.92 -51.13 -45.64
C LYS A 271 -20.99 -50.15 -46.15
N ALA A 272 -20.64 -49.55 -47.27
CA ALA A 272 -21.50 -48.90 -48.21
C ALA A 272 -22.64 -49.81 -48.73
N VAL A 273 -23.84 -49.27 -48.81
CA VAL A 273 -24.91 -49.76 -49.69
C VAL A 273 -25.50 -48.58 -50.48
N ILE A 274 -25.52 -48.81 -51.71
CA ILE A 274 -25.82 -48.03 -52.87
C ILE A 274 -27.33 -47.73 -52.97
N GLU A 275 -27.64 -46.56 -53.45
CA GLU A 275 -28.75 -45.96 -54.12
C GLU A 275 -29.81 -46.95 -54.75
N PRO A 276 -31.09 -46.58 -55.01
CA PRO A 276 -31.34 -45.74 -56.15
C PRO A 276 -32.43 -44.66 -56.05
N ALA A 277 -32.34 -43.81 -57.03
CA ALA A 277 -33.07 -42.66 -57.41
C ALA A 277 -34.60 -42.79 -57.66
N ASN A 278 -35.26 -41.60 -57.54
CA ASN A 278 -36.28 -41.03 -58.47
C ASN A 278 -37.71 -41.46 -58.30
N PRO A 279 -38.71 -40.72 -58.90
CA PRO A 279 -38.93 -39.27 -58.99
C PRO A 279 -40.38 -38.84 -58.67
N GLY A 280 -40.64 -37.57 -58.59
CA GLY A 280 -41.84 -37.00 -59.17
C GLY A 280 -43.00 -36.60 -58.24
N LYS A 281 -43.19 -35.43 -58.05
CA LYS A 281 -44.18 -34.46 -58.62
C LYS A 281 -44.01 -33.13 -57.83
#